data_59c2c94ea9dbe286cbea1e1746c41b0f
#
_entry.id   59c2c94ea9dbe286cbea1e1746c41b0f
#
_cell.length_a   1.000
_cell.length_b   1.000
_cell.length_c   1.000
_cell.angle_alpha   90.00
_cell.angle_beta   90.00
_cell.angle_gamma   90.00
#
_symmetry.space_group_name_H-M   'P 1'
#
loop_
_entity.id
_entity.type
_entity.pdbx_description
1 polymer ?
#
loop_
_entity_poly.entity_id
_entity_poly.type
_entity_poly.pdbx_seq_one_letter_code
_entity_poly.pdbx_strand_id
1 'polypeptide(L)'
;ELIFDDKELDLATRQADVAIRMRRPKQLNLIQKKFVDFNYHIYGSNDYLQKNGYPKTLKDLDKHKFITYGKGAPSPVYSPDWVLKHGTKDGKKRKSIMKVNSVYGLLLAVQSGVGLAALPDYITYNVSNLTKVLPEETGKPTETYFVYPASLKDNARLMAFRNFIFTKVNEWKF
;
A
#
# COMPACT_ATOMS: atom_id res chain seq x y z
N GLU A 1 -17.01 -14.84 1.71
CA GLU A 1 -15.57 -15.10 1.79
C GLU A 1 -14.80 -13.82 1.41
N LEU A 2 -13.73 -13.52 2.14
CA LEU A 2 -12.83 -12.40 1.87
C LEU A 2 -11.43 -12.96 1.58
N ILE A 3 -10.89 -12.63 0.40
CA ILE A 3 -9.59 -13.12 -0.05
C ILE A 3 -8.62 -11.95 -0.08
N PHE A 4 -7.50 -12.07 0.63
CA PHE A 4 -6.38 -11.13 0.58
C PHE A 4 -5.26 -11.77 -0.23
N ASP A 5 -5.07 -11.32 -1.46
CA ASP A 5 -4.01 -11.80 -2.33
C ASP A 5 -3.47 -10.65 -3.19
N ASP A 6 -2.16 -10.60 -3.36
CA ASP A 6 -1.52 -9.65 -4.27
C ASP A 6 -1.62 -10.11 -5.75
N LYS A 7 -1.98 -11.38 -5.99
CA LYS A 7 -2.26 -11.91 -7.31
C LYS A 7 -3.65 -11.48 -7.77
N GLU A 8 -3.74 -10.93 -8.98
CA GLU A 8 -5.04 -10.59 -9.56
C GLU A 8 -5.83 -11.85 -9.91
N LEU A 9 -6.93 -12.06 -9.18
CA LEU A 9 -7.90 -13.13 -9.49
C LEU A 9 -8.66 -12.80 -10.78
N ASP A 10 -8.99 -13.82 -11.56
CA ASP A 10 -9.80 -13.65 -12.77
C ASP A 10 -11.29 -13.60 -12.42
N LEU A 11 -11.88 -12.42 -12.53
CA LEU A 11 -13.29 -12.21 -12.27
C LEU A 11 -14.19 -12.79 -13.39
N ALA A 12 -13.67 -12.95 -14.60
CA ALA A 12 -14.45 -13.54 -15.71
C ALA A 12 -14.70 -15.04 -15.48
N THR A 13 -13.75 -15.73 -14.86
CA THR A 13 -13.86 -17.16 -14.48
C THR A 13 -14.50 -17.37 -13.10
N ARG A 14 -15.06 -16.31 -12.50
CA ARG A 14 -15.72 -16.35 -11.19
C ARG A 14 -14.82 -16.81 -10.03
N GLN A 15 -13.52 -16.52 -10.09
CA GLN A 15 -12.64 -16.73 -8.94
C GLN A 15 -12.98 -15.77 -7.79
N ALA A 16 -13.64 -14.66 -8.09
CA ALA A 16 -14.28 -13.77 -7.12
C ALA A 16 -15.41 -13.00 -7.81
N ASP A 17 -16.41 -12.56 -7.04
CA ASP A 17 -17.52 -11.76 -7.56
C ASP A 17 -17.13 -10.29 -7.74
N VAL A 18 -16.21 -9.81 -6.91
CA VAL A 18 -15.74 -8.42 -6.90
C VAL A 18 -14.29 -8.35 -6.44
N ALA A 19 -13.55 -7.36 -6.93
CA ALA A 19 -12.20 -7.08 -6.46
C ALA A 19 -11.96 -5.58 -6.26
N ILE A 20 -11.09 -5.24 -5.31
CA ILE A 20 -10.47 -3.92 -5.21
C ILE A 20 -9.07 -4.04 -5.81
N ARG A 21 -8.80 -3.30 -6.89
CA ARG A 21 -7.53 -3.35 -7.60
C ARG A 21 -6.76 -2.05 -7.47
N MET A 22 -5.45 -2.15 -7.28
CA MET A 22 -4.51 -1.03 -7.12
C MET A 22 -4.06 -0.42 -8.45
N ARG A 23 -4.74 -0.77 -9.54
CA ARG A 23 -4.53 -0.25 -10.89
C ARG A 23 -5.77 -0.46 -11.74
N ARG A 24 -5.91 0.34 -12.76
CA ARG A 24 -7.00 0.23 -13.70
C ARG A 24 -6.92 -1.10 -14.46
N PRO A 25 -7.92 -1.99 -14.36
CA PRO A 25 -7.94 -3.22 -15.11
C PRO A 25 -7.98 -2.98 -16.63
N LYS A 26 -7.30 -3.85 -17.37
CA LYS A 26 -7.34 -3.84 -18.84
C LYS A 26 -8.32 -4.86 -19.42
N GLN A 27 -8.88 -5.73 -18.57
CA GLN A 27 -9.82 -6.77 -19.00
C GLN A 27 -11.11 -6.17 -19.55
N LEU A 28 -11.58 -6.73 -20.66
CA LEU A 28 -12.89 -6.42 -21.23
C LEU A 28 -14.01 -7.01 -20.36
N ASN A 29 -15.22 -6.48 -20.49
CA ASN A 29 -16.42 -6.94 -19.77
C ASN A 29 -16.39 -6.79 -18.26
N LEU A 30 -15.50 -5.93 -17.72
CA LEU A 30 -15.51 -5.53 -16.33
C LEU A 30 -16.05 -4.11 -16.16
N ILE A 31 -16.95 -3.94 -15.21
CA ILE A 31 -17.34 -2.62 -14.72
C ILE A 31 -16.31 -2.22 -13.66
N GLN A 32 -15.77 -1.02 -13.81
CA GLN A 32 -14.77 -0.47 -12.92
C GLN A 32 -15.18 0.92 -12.46
N LYS A 33 -15.17 1.13 -11.17
CA LYS A 33 -15.45 2.42 -10.55
C LYS A 33 -14.27 2.84 -9.69
N LYS A 34 -13.78 4.07 -9.87
CA LYS A 34 -12.75 4.61 -8.99
C LYS A 34 -13.23 4.54 -7.55
N PHE A 35 -12.37 4.03 -6.67
CA PHE A 35 -12.74 3.73 -5.29
C PHE A 35 -12.13 4.74 -4.33
N VAL A 36 -10.83 4.70 -4.11
CA VAL A 36 -10.10 5.64 -3.26
C VAL A 36 -8.67 5.77 -3.75
N ASP A 37 -8.09 6.95 -3.58
CA ASP A 37 -6.66 7.17 -3.79
C ASP A 37 -5.97 7.22 -2.45
N PHE A 38 -4.73 6.75 -2.39
CA PHE A 38 -3.90 6.87 -1.21
C PHE A 38 -2.43 7.09 -1.57
N ASN A 39 -1.68 7.64 -0.63
CA ASN A 39 -0.26 7.88 -0.77
C ASN A 39 0.54 6.85 0.02
N TYR A 40 1.83 6.76 -0.32
CA TYR A 40 2.83 6.05 0.45
C TYR A 40 3.74 7.06 1.12
N HIS A 41 3.88 6.96 2.42
CA HIS A 41 4.87 7.71 3.17
C HIS A 41 5.87 6.78 3.86
N ILE A 42 6.95 7.36 4.35
CA ILE A 42 7.97 6.63 5.10
C ILE A 42 7.53 6.59 6.56
N TYR A 43 7.55 5.41 7.16
CA TYR A 43 7.20 5.22 8.57
C TYR A 43 8.31 4.48 9.33
N GLY A 44 8.46 4.83 10.60
CA GLY A 44 9.24 4.12 11.57
C GLY A 44 8.49 4.00 12.89
N SER A 45 8.77 2.97 13.70
CA SER A 45 8.22 2.91 15.03
C SER A 45 8.86 3.98 15.92
N ASN A 46 8.11 4.47 16.91
CA ASN A 46 8.60 5.47 17.86
C ASN A 46 9.87 5.00 18.56
N ASP A 47 9.91 3.73 18.98
CA ASP A 47 11.09 3.14 19.63
C ASP A 47 12.32 3.08 18.72
N TYR A 48 12.11 2.72 17.45
CA TYR A 48 13.20 2.71 16.46
C TYR A 48 13.77 4.11 16.27
N LEU A 49 12.90 5.11 16.12
CA LEU A 49 13.30 6.49 15.89
C LEU A 49 13.98 7.11 17.12
N GLN A 50 13.53 6.79 18.33
CA GLN A 50 14.21 7.21 19.57
C GLN A 50 15.63 6.67 19.64
N LYS A 51 15.85 5.42 19.26
CA LYS A 51 17.18 4.77 19.30
C LYS A 51 18.11 5.20 18.18
N ASN A 52 17.59 5.45 16.98
CA ASN A 52 18.39 5.67 15.77
C ASN A 52 18.36 7.12 15.26
N GLY A 53 17.57 7.98 15.90
CA GLY A 53 17.36 9.37 15.51
C GLY A 53 16.18 9.55 14.53
N TYR A 54 15.68 10.78 14.49
CA TYR A 54 14.60 11.18 13.58
C TYR A 54 15.21 11.81 12.33
N PRO A 55 15.04 11.24 11.13
CA PRO A 55 15.51 11.85 9.88
C PRO A 55 14.85 13.22 9.68
N LYS A 56 15.67 14.25 9.44
CA LYS A 56 15.23 15.63 9.14
C LYS A 56 15.41 15.98 7.68
N THR A 57 16.22 15.21 6.96
CA THR A 57 16.50 15.39 5.54
C THR A 57 16.54 14.05 4.83
N LEU A 58 16.41 14.06 3.50
CA LEU A 58 16.57 12.86 2.67
C LEU A 58 17.92 12.18 2.87
N LYS A 59 18.99 12.96 3.14
CA LYS A 59 20.35 12.44 3.40
C LYS A 59 20.40 11.66 4.72
N ASP A 60 19.64 12.03 5.71
CA ASP A 60 19.62 11.31 6.99
C ASP A 60 19.09 9.89 6.84
N LEU A 61 18.23 9.65 5.84
CA LEU A 61 17.73 8.31 5.51
C LEU A 61 18.87 7.31 5.21
N ASP A 62 20.04 7.78 4.78
CA ASP A 62 21.20 6.92 4.47
C ASP A 62 21.77 6.22 5.73
N LYS A 63 21.45 6.73 6.90
CA LYS A 63 21.87 6.17 8.21
C LYS A 63 20.89 5.12 8.75
N HIS A 64 19.72 4.98 8.10
CA HIS A 64 18.66 4.11 8.60
C HIS A 64 18.58 2.76 7.87
N LYS A 65 18.04 1.78 8.58
CA LYS A 65 17.72 0.46 8.04
C LYS A 65 16.39 0.51 7.31
N PHE A 66 16.30 -0.13 6.15
CA PHE A 66 15.07 -0.21 5.38
C PHE A 66 14.54 -1.62 5.28
N ILE A 67 13.21 -1.72 5.38
CA ILE A 67 12.44 -2.92 5.08
C ILE A 67 11.68 -2.64 3.79
N THR A 68 11.66 -3.58 2.87
CA THR A 68 11.05 -3.37 1.56
C THR A 68 10.17 -4.54 1.14
N TYR A 69 9.37 -4.29 0.10
CA TYR A 69 8.56 -5.34 -0.48
C TYR A 69 9.43 -6.41 -1.15
N GLY A 70 9.12 -7.69 -0.94
CA GLY A 70 9.90 -8.82 -1.45
C GLY A 70 9.72 -9.07 -2.94
N LYS A 71 10.72 -9.66 -3.58
CA LYS A 71 10.59 -10.17 -4.94
C LYS A 71 9.79 -11.49 -4.92
N GLY A 72 8.96 -11.71 -5.93
CA GLY A 72 8.27 -12.99 -6.15
C GLY A 72 6.76 -12.98 -5.97
N ALA A 73 6.19 -11.99 -5.27
CA ALA A 73 4.76 -11.69 -5.40
C ALA A 73 4.58 -10.54 -6.39
N PRO A 74 3.53 -10.55 -7.21
CA PRO A 74 3.19 -9.39 -8.02
C PRO A 74 2.90 -8.23 -7.07
N SER A 75 3.77 -7.21 -7.09
CA SER A 75 3.51 -6.02 -6.27
C SER A 75 2.23 -5.35 -6.78
N PRO A 76 1.27 -5.08 -5.90
CA PRO A 76 0.06 -4.37 -6.28
C PRO A 76 0.33 -2.93 -6.72
N VAL A 77 1.52 -2.41 -6.44
CA VAL A 77 1.90 -1.01 -6.70
C VAL A 77 3.16 -0.89 -7.55
N TYR A 78 3.20 0.18 -8.33
CA TYR A 78 4.40 0.57 -9.05
C TYR A 78 5.49 1.05 -8.08
N SER A 79 6.65 0.34 -8.09
CA SER A 79 7.84 0.77 -7.35
C SER A 79 7.64 0.94 -5.84
N PRO A 80 7.23 -0.13 -5.10
CA PRO A 80 7.04 -0.07 -3.65
C PRO A 80 8.33 0.33 -2.91
N ASP A 81 9.48 0.14 -3.56
CA ASP A 81 10.82 0.42 -3.02
C ASP A 81 11.37 1.80 -3.42
N TRP A 82 10.48 2.76 -3.77
CA TRP A 82 10.89 4.09 -4.20
C TRP A 82 11.84 4.76 -3.20
N VAL A 83 11.61 4.57 -1.91
CA VAL A 83 12.40 5.13 -0.81
C VAL A 83 13.87 4.73 -0.86
N LEU A 84 14.21 3.60 -1.48
CA LEU A 84 15.62 3.18 -1.59
C LEU A 84 16.43 4.03 -2.55
N LYS A 85 15.80 4.71 -3.50
CA LYS A 85 16.44 5.57 -4.50
C LYS A 85 16.15 7.05 -4.28
N HIS A 86 15.11 7.37 -3.53
CA HIS A 86 14.66 8.74 -3.34
C HIS A 86 15.67 9.59 -2.58
N GLY A 87 16.07 10.73 -3.18
CA GLY A 87 17.07 11.62 -2.61
C GLY A 87 18.49 11.08 -2.52
N THR A 88 18.80 9.95 -3.18
CA THR A 88 20.18 9.44 -3.26
C THR A 88 20.95 10.09 -4.40
N LYS A 89 22.28 10.25 -4.22
CA LYS A 89 23.19 10.76 -5.26
C LYS A 89 23.60 9.63 -6.22
N ASP A 90 23.82 9.98 -7.49
CA ASP A 90 24.45 9.12 -8.51
C ASP A 90 23.81 7.73 -8.70
N GLY A 91 22.47 7.65 -8.54
CA GLY A 91 21.75 6.38 -8.70
C GLY A 91 22.06 5.32 -7.63
N LYS A 92 22.80 5.68 -6.58
CA LYS A 92 23.08 4.82 -5.44
C LYS A 92 21.76 4.39 -4.79
N LYS A 93 21.66 3.13 -4.44
CA LYS A 93 20.46 2.56 -3.80
C LYS A 93 20.77 2.21 -2.35
N ARG A 94 19.92 2.68 -1.41
CA ARG A 94 19.97 2.23 -0.01
C ARG A 94 19.78 0.72 0.06
N LYS A 95 20.41 0.07 1.03
CA LYS A 95 20.25 -1.37 1.22
C LYS A 95 19.00 -1.65 2.03
N SER A 96 18.20 -2.60 1.54
CA SER A 96 17.15 -3.22 2.33
C SER A 96 17.75 -4.33 3.19
N ILE A 97 17.46 -4.33 4.49
CA ILE A 97 17.92 -5.38 5.41
C ILE A 97 16.95 -6.54 5.52
N MET A 98 15.69 -6.30 5.17
CA MET A 98 14.62 -7.30 5.22
C MET A 98 13.64 -7.07 4.07
N LYS A 99 13.11 -8.15 3.53
CA LYS A 99 12.09 -8.13 2.46
C LYS A 99 10.90 -8.94 2.89
N VAL A 100 9.71 -8.36 2.74
CA VAL A 100 8.43 -8.98 3.10
C VAL A 100 7.48 -8.86 1.92
N ASN A 101 6.79 -9.93 1.57
CA ASN A 101 5.87 -9.97 0.41
C ASN A 101 4.41 -9.68 0.79
N SER A 102 4.20 -8.95 1.87
CA SER A 102 2.88 -8.54 2.35
C SER A 102 2.96 -7.14 2.94
N VAL A 103 2.04 -6.26 2.55
CA VAL A 103 1.95 -4.90 3.10
C VAL A 103 1.69 -4.92 4.62
N TYR A 104 0.85 -5.85 5.08
CA TYR A 104 0.60 -6.04 6.50
C TYR A 104 1.82 -6.56 7.23
N GLY A 105 2.58 -7.49 6.63
CA GLY A 105 3.85 -7.95 7.17
C GLY A 105 4.90 -6.84 7.26
N LEU A 106 4.93 -5.91 6.29
CA LEU A 106 5.77 -4.71 6.37
C LEU A 106 5.38 -3.82 7.56
N LEU A 107 4.08 -3.60 7.77
CA LEU A 107 3.58 -2.85 8.92
C LEU A 107 4.07 -3.46 10.23
N LEU A 108 3.89 -4.77 10.43
CA LEU A 108 4.32 -5.46 11.65
C LEU A 108 5.84 -5.37 11.86
N ALA A 109 6.64 -5.50 10.80
CA ALA A 109 8.09 -5.36 10.88
C ALA A 109 8.53 -3.94 11.27
N VAL A 110 7.84 -2.90 10.76
CA VAL A 110 8.09 -1.50 11.17
C VAL A 110 7.70 -1.29 12.64
N GLN A 111 6.53 -1.77 13.05
CA GLN A 111 6.05 -1.67 14.43
C GLN A 111 7.02 -2.35 15.42
N SER A 112 7.63 -3.46 15.01
CA SER A 112 8.64 -4.18 15.82
C SER A 112 10.00 -3.48 15.89
N GLY A 113 10.16 -2.31 15.27
CA GLY A 113 11.40 -1.52 15.36
C GLY A 113 12.56 -2.06 14.52
N VAL A 114 12.30 -2.85 13.50
CA VAL A 114 13.34 -3.42 12.61
C VAL A 114 13.97 -2.33 11.74
N GLY A 115 13.18 -1.33 11.29
CA GLY A 115 13.66 -0.27 10.42
C GLY A 115 12.51 0.60 9.88
N LEU A 116 12.83 1.39 8.86
CA LEU A 116 11.88 2.22 8.13
C LEU A 116 11.31 1.47 6.92
N ALA A 117 10.06 1.75 6.56
CA ALA A 117 9.46 1.29 5.32
C ALA A 117 8.54 2.34 4.71
N ALA A 118 8.32 2.24 3.40
CA ALA A 118 7.22 2.94 2.74
C ALA A 118 5.94 2.14 2.95
N LEU A 119 4.95 2.73 3.63
CA LEU A 119 3.65 2.13 3.91
C LEU A 119 2.53 3.00 3.34
N PRO A 120 1.43 2.41 2.87
CA PRO A 120 0.27 3.17 2.43
C PRO A 120 -0.46 3.77 3.63
N ASP A 121 -0.97 4.98 3.49
CA ASP A 121 -1.58 5.74 4.59
C ASP A 121 -2.78 5.02 5.20
N TYR A 122 -3.56 4.29 4.40
CA TYR A 122 -4.74 3.58 4.89
C TYR A 122 -4.43 2.50 5.94
N ILE A 123 -3.23 1.87 5.91
CA ILE A 123 -2.88 0.82 6.86
C ILE A 123 -2.27 1.38 8.15
N THR A 124 -1.82 2.63 8.13
CA THR A 124 -1.17 3.31 9.26
C THR A 124 -2.12 4.23 10.02
N TYR A 125 -3.30 4.50 9.50
CA TYR A 125 -4.25 5.51 10.00
C TYR A 125 -4.57 5.41 11.49
N ASN A 126 -4.73 4.20 12.03
CA ASN A 126 -5.06 3.97 13.45
C ASN A 126 -3.91 3.33 14.23
N VAL A 127 -2.66 3.53 13.81
CA VAL A 127 -1.50 2.91 14.43
C VAL A 127 -0.73 3.96 15.24
N SER A 128 -0.85 3.91 16.56
CA SER A 128 -0.33 4.94 17.47
C SER A 128 1.19 4.88 17.70
N ASN A 129 1.83 3.73 17.49
CA ASN A 129 3.26 3.54 17.73
C ASN A 129 4.14 3.81 16.50
N LEU A 130 3.58 4.40 15.44
CA LEU A 130 4.29 4.79 14.23
C LEU A 130 4.37 6.30 14.08
N THR A 131 5.51 6.76 13.60
CA THR A 131 5.71 8.14 13.16
C THR A 131 5.98 8.21 11.66
N LYS A 132 5.28 9.11 10.99
CA LYS A 132 5.53 9.49 9.60
C LYS A 132 6.84 10.28 9.54
N VAL A 133 7.80 9.80 8.77
CA VAL A 133 9.13 10.39 8.61
C VAL A 133 9.17 11.21 7.33
N LEU A 134 9.66 12.44 7.40
CA LEU A 134 9.68 13.37 6.25
C LEU A 134 8.31 13.45 5.57
N PRO A 135 7.27 13.98 6.21
CA PRO A 135 5.89 13.88 5.77
C PRO A 135 5.63 14.50 4.39
N GLU A 136 6.49 15.41 3.94
CA GLU A 136 6.43 16.02 2.60
C GLU A 136 6.92 15.08 1.49
N GLU A 137 7.63 14.00 1.85
CA GLU A 137 8.21 13.06 0.90
C GLU A 137 7.24 11.89 0.70
N THR A 138 6.63 11.83 -0.47
CA THR A 138 5.63 10.81 -0.80
C THR A 138 6.03 9.97 -2.01
N GLY A 139 5.57 8.72 -2.04
CA GLY A 139 5.52 7.92 -3.26
C GLY A 139 4.44 8.44 -4.22
N LYS A 140 4.41 7.90 -5.43
CA LYS A 140 3.33 8.21 -6.37
C LYS A 140 1.98 7.79 -5.76
N PRO A 141 0.94 8.63 -5.86
CA PRO A 141 -0.41 8.26 -5.46
C PRO A 141 -0.86 6.97 -6.17
N THR A 142 -1.52 6.12 -5.42
CA THR A 142 -2.08 4.87 -5.95
C THR A 142 -3.58 5.02 -6.06
N GLU A 143 -4.07 4.90 -7.30
CA GLU A 143 -5.50 4.83 -7.57
C GLU A 143 -6.00 3.41 -7.35
N THR A 144 -7.15 3.29 -6.68
CA THR A 144 -7.82 2.00 -6.54
C THR A 144 -9.15 1.98 -7.26
N TYR A 145 -9.54 0.79 -7.69
CA TYR A 145 -10.75 0.55 -8.45
C TYR A 145 -11.55 -0.60 -7.85
N PHE A 146 -12.83 -0.35 -7.64
CA PHE A 146 -13.81 -1.38 -7.37
C PHE A 146 -14.25 -1.99 -8.70
N VAL A 147 -14.03 -3.29 -8.87
CA VAL A 147 -14.16 -3.99 -10.15
C VAL A 147 -15.05 -5.21 -10.01
N TYR A 148 -15.95 -5.41 -10.96
CA TYR A 148 -16.83 -6.59 -11.03
C TYR A 148 -17.26 -6.90 -12.46
N PRO A 149 -17.65 -8.15 -12.79
CA PRO A 149 -18.14 -8.51 -14.10
C PRO A 149 -19.41 -7.75 -14.49
N ALA A 150 -19.53 -7.33 -15.75
CA ALA A 150 -20.72 -6.63 -16.25
C ALA A 150 -22.01 -7.48 -16.11
N SER A 151 -21.88 -8.82 -16.09
CA SER A 151 -23.00 -9.74 -15.85
C SER A 151 -23.60 -9.62 -14.44
N LEU A 152 -22.88 -9.03 -13.50
CA LEU A 152 -23.33 -8.83 -12.11
C LEU A 152 -23.83 -7.41 -11.85
N LYS A 153 -23.99 -6.56 -12.87
CA LYS A 153 -24.37 -5.15 -12.72
C LYS A 153 -25.69 -4.93 -11.96
N ASP A 154 -26.63 -5.85 -12.12
CA ASP A 154 -27.96 -5.79 -11.51
C ASP A 154 -28.10 -6.74 -10.28
N ASN A 155 -27.00 -7.34 -9.82
CA ASN A 155 -27.01 -8.22 -8.67
C ASN A 155 -27.22 -7.42 -7.36
N ALA A 156 -28.36 -7.62 -6.70
CA ALA A 156 -28.73 -6.84 -5.52
C ALA A 156 -27.73 -6.94 -4.36
N ARG A 157 -27.15 -8.13 -4.12
CA ARG A 157 -26.14 -8.32 -3.04
C ARG A 157 -24.85 -7.56 -3.35
N LEU A 158 -24.40 -7.62 -4.60
CA LEU A 158 -23.20 -6.89 -5.02
C LEU A 158 -23.43 -5.37 -4.93
N MET A 159 -24.59 -4.89 -5.36
CA MET A 159 -24.94 -3.46 -5.28
C MET A 159 -25.03 -2.98 -3.83
N ALA A 160 -25.62 -3.75 -2.94
CA ALA A 160 -25.68 -3.45 -1.51
C ALA A 160 -24.24 -3.36 -0.91
N PHE A 161 -23.40 -4.36 -1.20
CA PHE A 161 -22.01 -4.37 -0.76
C PHE A 161 -21.23 -3.17 -1.30
N ARG A 162 -21.34 -2.91 -2.62
CA ARG A 162 -20.70 -1.73 -3.24
C ARG A 162 -21.10 -0.44 -2.52
N ASN A 163 -22.41 -0.22 -2.35
CA ASN A 163 -22.88 1.00 -1.72
C ASN A 163 -22.36 1.13 -0.28
N PHE A 164 -22.37 0.05 0.47
CA PHE A 164 -21.84 0.01 1.84
C PHE A 164 -20.35 0.41 1.88
N ILE A 165 -19.49 -0.22 1.08
CA ILE A 165 -18.05 0.08 1.17
C ILE A 165 -17.70 1.47 0.62
N PHE A 166 -18.44 1.98 -0.38
CA PHE A 166 -18.24 3.35 -0.85
C PHE A 166 -18.63 4.37 0.21
N THR A 167 -19.71 4.12 0.96
CA THR A 167 -20.06 4.96 2.10
C THR A 167 -18.97 4.92 3.16
N LYS A 168 -18.47 3.74 3.50
CA LYS A 168 -17.43 3.57 4.52
C LYS A 168 -16.11 4.22 4.14
N VAL A 169 -15.70 4.11 2.89
CA VAL A 169 -14.44 4.72 2.44
C VAL A 169 -14.48 6.25 2.44
N ASN A 170 -15.65 6.85 2.26
CA ASN A 170 -15.82 8.29 2.35
C ASN A 170 -15.66 8.82 3.79
N GLU A 171 -15.77 7.95 4.79
CA GLU A 171 -15.52 8.28 6.20
C GLU A 171 -14.00 8.30 6.53
N TRP A 172 -13.16 7.75 5.67
CA TRP A 172 -11.71 7.68 5.90
C TRP A 172 -11.06 9.06 5.70
N LYS A 173 -10.20 9.40 6.67
CA LYS A 173 -9.38 10.62 6.68
C LYS A 173 -7.93 10.23 6.93
N PHE A 174 -7.18 9.93 5.88
CA PHE A 174 -5.77 9.62 5.97
C PHE A 174 -4.94 10.44 4.98
#